data_dd3293cdcf775406e6ac130d2ba29d00
#
_entry.id   dd3293cdcf775406e6ac130d2ba29d00
#
_cell.length_a   1.000
_cell.length_b   1.000
_cell.length_c   1.000
_cell.angle_alpha   90.00
_cell.angle_beta   90.00
_cell.angle_gamma   90.00
#
_symmetry.space_group_name_H-M   'P 1'
#
loop_
_entity.id
_entity.type
_entity.pdbx_description
1 polymer ?
#
loop_
_entity_poly.entity_id
_entity_poly.type
_entity_poly.pdbx_seq_one_letter_code
_entity_poly.pdbx_strand_id
1 'polypeptide(L)'
;MRISLTKTAKPSKKAILWGIAYLIFYQFLFSYVLGFLENFLPEPLDIIEVNLIFSLTNVTAVVLIFRKYLLQTLREARYRIPAILGYALLAVLGTMYLSELVSNLVWQLNPDYYNVNDVGIDLMLLENRPMVILMTVILAPITEELLFRGLIFRSLFDRSKVLAYVVSMCLFSFIHLTNYIGYLDIQWLGLAFLEYLPAAYCLAFAYHNSGSILSPMLVHALVNMISIGLF
;
A
#
# COMPACT_ATOMS: atom_id res chain seq x y z
N MET A 1 -12.13 17.20 -18.30
CA MET A 1 -12.31 18.22 -17.24
C MET A 1 -11.53 17.78 -16.01
N ARG A 2 -10.48 18.51 -15.60
CA ARG A 2 -9.64 18.15 -14.45
C ARG A 2 -10.41 18.46 -13.16
N ILE A 3 -10.88 17.46 -12.46
CA ILE A 3 -11.62 17.65 -11.19
C ILE A 3 -10.55 17.80 -10.09
N SER A 4 -10.55 18.94 -9.40
CA SER A 4 -9.63 19.13 -8.27
C SER A 4 -9.97 18.16 -7.14
N LEU A 5 -8.96 17.47 -6.59
CA LEU A 5 -9.10 16.58 -5.44
C LEU A 5 -9.74 17.28 -4.20
N THR A 6 -9.59 18.62 -4.11
CA THR A 6 -10.22 19.42 -3.04
C THR A 6 -11.75 19.38 -3.04
N LYS A 7 -12.37 19.04 -4.19
CA LYS A 7 -13.83 18.93 -4.37
C LYS A 7 -14.34 17.48 -4.24
N THR A 8 -13.49 16.54 -3.85
CA THR A 8 -13.85 15.12 -3.71
C THR A 8 -14.12 14.76 -2.25
N ALA A 9 -14.63 13.54 -2.04
CA ALA A 9 -14.82 12.97 -0.71
C ALA A 9 -13.53 13.06 0.12
N LYS A 10 -13.71 13.25 1.43
CA LYS A 10 -12.63 13.18 2.42
C LYS A 10 -13.07 12.49 3.69
N PRO A 11 -12.15 11.80 4.40
CA PRO A 11 -12.46 11.19 5.68
C PRO A 11 -12.94 12.23 6.71
N SER A 12 -13.85 11.83 7.57
CA SER A 12 -14.27 12.67 8.72
C SER A 12 -13.11 12.79 9.73
N LYS A 13 -13.14 13.83 10.57
CA LYS A 13 -12.15 14.00 11.66
C LYS A 13 -12.05 12.76 12.56
N LYS A 14 -13.21 12.12 12.84
CA LYS A 14 -13.24 10.87 13.63
C LYS A 14 -12.55 9.72 12.90
N ALA A 15 -12.78 9.56 11.60
CA ALA A 15 -12.11 8.54 10.79
C ALA A 15 -10.58 8.80 10.70
N ILE A 16 -10.17 10.08 10.61
CA ILE A 16 -8.74 10.44 10.64
C ILE A 16 -8.11 10.04 11.97
N LEU A 17 -8.73 10.38 13.10
CA LEU A 17 -8.20 10.03 14.42
C LEU A 17 -8.06 8.51 14.61
N TRP A 18 -9.13 7.75 14.31
CA TRP A 18 -9.10 6.29 14.40
C TRP A 18 -8.16 5.67 13.37
N GLY A 19 -8.04 6.25 12.18
CA GLY A 19 -7.12 5.79 11.15
C GLY A 19 -5.66 5.96 11.57
N ILE A 20 -5.29 7.08 12.20
CA ILE A 20 -3.94 7.29 12.74
C ILE A 20 -3.64 6.31 13.88
N ALA A 21 -4.57 6.17 14.84
CA ALA A 21 -4.42 5.21 15.93
C ALA A 21 -4.27 3.77 15.40
N TYR A 22 -5.06 3.42 14.39
CA TYR A 22 -4.99 2.11 13.76
C TYR A 22 -3.68 1.90 12.97
N LEU A 23 -3.20 2.90 12.24
CA LEU A 23 -1.92 2.81 11.53
C LEU A 23 -0.76 2.52 12.49
N ILE A 24 -0.74 3.16 13.67
CA ILE A 24 0.27 2.90 14.70
C ILE A 24 0.11 1.47 15.25
N PHE A 25 -1.13 1.05 15.56
CA PHE A 25 -1.42 -0.30 16.04
C PHE A 25 -1.01 -1.36 15.02
N TYR A 26 -1.45 -1.21 13.79
CA TYR A 26 -1.14 -2.08 12.65
C TYR A 26 0.36 -2.28 12.49
N GLN A 27 1.12 -1.19 12.51
CA GLN A 27 2.53 -1.23 12.20
C GLN A 27 3.40 -1.75 13.35
N PHE A 28 3.05 -1.43 14.61
CA PHE A 28 3.95 -1.66 15.74
C PHE A 28 3.44 -2.64 16.78
N LEU A 29 2.15 -2.91 16.82
CA LEU A 29 1.56 -3.70 17.90
C LEU A 29 0.87 -4.97 17.44
N PHE A 30 0.35 -4.99 16.21
CA PHE A 30 -0.53 -6.07 15.78
C PHE A 30 0.20 -7.42 15.69
N SER A 31 1.42 -7.47 15.19
CA SER A 31 2.22 -8.69 15.12
C SER A 31 2.51 -9.29 16.52
N TYR A 32 2.75 -8.42 17.51
CA TYR A 32 2.92 -8.88 18.91
C TYR A 32 1.62 -9.44 19.49
N VAL A 33 0.47 -8.83 19.16
CA VAL A 33 -0.85 -9.34 19.58
C VAL A 33 -1.12 -10.70 18.95
N LEU A 34 -0.85 -10.88 17.65
CA LEU A 34 -1.00 -12.18 17.00
C LEU A 34 -0.09 -13.23 17.62
N GLY A 35 1.21 -12.96 17.79
CA GLY A 35 2.14 -13.88 18.42
C GLY A 35 1.77 -14.22 19.88
N PHE A 36 1.16 -13.27 20.62
CA PHE A 36 0.62 -13.57 21.95
C PHE A 36 -0.58 -14.51 21.88
N LEU A 37 -1.52 -14.27 20.95
CA LEU A 37 -2.71 -15.10 20.79
C LEU A 37 -2.39 -16.51 20.29
N GLU A 38 -1.35 -16.66 19.49
CA GLU A 38 -0.86 -17.96 18.99
C GLU A 38 -0.49 -18.92 20.13
N ASN A 39 -0.02 -18.42 21.29
CA ASN A 39 0.29 -19.26 22.47
C ASN A 39 -0.94 -19.98 23.07
N PHE A 40 -2.15 -19.57 22.69
CA PHE A 40 -3.39 -20.22 23.15
C PHE A 40 -3.94 -21.21 22.13
N LEU A 41 -3.29 -21.39 20.98
CA LEU A 41 -3.69 -22.37 19.97
C LEU A 41 -3.08 -23.74 20.27
N PRO A 42 -3.76 -24.84 19.93
CA PRO A 42 -3.25 -26.19 20.12
C PRO A 42 -2.03 -26.51 19.24
N GLU A 43 -1.94 -25.87 18.09
CA GLU A 43 -0.80 -25.93 17.15
C GLU A 43 -0.47 -24.54 16.64
N PRO A 44 0.83 -24.23 16.39
CA PRO A 44 1.23 -22.95 15.83
C PRO A 44 0.67 -22.76 14.42
N LEU A 45 0.35 -21.53 14.07
CA LEU A 45 -0.08 -21.15 12.72
C LEU A 45 1.11 -21.21 11.74
N ASP A 46 0.83 -21.62 10.53
CA ASP A 46 1.82 -21.45 9.45
C ASP A 46 1.90 -19.99 8.96
N ILE A 47 2.94 -19.68 8.19
CA ILE A 47 3.19 -18.31 7.72
C ILE A 47 2.04 -17.77 6.84
N ILE A 48 1.37 -18.61 6.07
CA ILE A 48 0.24 -18.22 5.22
C ILE A 48 -0.97 -17.88 6.09
N GLU A 49 -1.26 -18.70 7.10
CA GLU A 49 -2.37 -18.49 8.05
C GLU A 49 -2.18 -17.17 8.83
N VAL A 50 -0.96 -16.94 9.36
CA VAL A 50 -0.62 -15.69 10.06
C VAL A 50 -0.85 -14.48 9.15
N ASN A 51 -0.31 -14.50 7.93
CA ASN A 51 -0.45 -13.39 6.98
C ASN A 51 -1.90 -13.21 6.50
N LEU A 52 -2.66 -14.28 6.35
CA LEU A 52 -4.08 -14.21 5.98
C LEU A 52 -4.93 -13.57 7.10
N ILE A 53 -4.74 -14.01 8.35
CA ILE A 53 -5.42 -13.42 9.52
C ILE A 53 -5.07 -11.94 9.63
N PHE A 54 -3.77 -11.62 9.48
CA PHE A 54 -3.27 -10.25 9.47
C PHE A 54 -3.98 -9.41 8.39
N SER A 55 -4.00 -9.88 7.14
CA SER A 55 -4.58 -9.16 6.00
C SER A 55 -6.10 -8.99 6.11
N LEU A 56 -6.83 -10.04 6.53
CA LEU A 56 -8.29 -9.97 6.72
C LEU A 56 -8.68 -9.03 7.87
N THR A 57 -7.94 -9.06 8.97
CA THR A 57 -8.19 -8.15 10.10
C THR A 57 -7.93 -6.71 9.68
N ASN A 58 -6.85 -6.46 8.96
CA ASN A 58 -6.50 -5.12 8.48
C ASN A 58 -7.53 -4.54 7.51
N VAL A 59 -7.90 -5.29 6.47
CA VAL A 59 -8.91 -4.80 5.51
C VAL A 59 -10.25 -4.56 6.20
N THR A 60 -10.66 -5.43 7.12
CA THR A 60 -11.90 -5.26 7.87
C THR A 60 -11.87 -3.98 8.72
N ALA A 61 -10.80 -3.78 9.49
CA ALA A 61 -10.64 -2.59 10.33
C ALA A 61 -10.66 -1.30 9.51
N VAL A 62 -9.86 -1.20 8.44
CA VAL A 62 -9.80 0.03 7.64
C VAL A 62 -11.11 0.29 6.90
N VAL A 63 -11.76 -0.74 6.37
CA VAL A 63 -13.08 -0.59 5.72
C VAL A 63 -14.13 -0.08 6.71
N LEU A 64 -14.15 -0.59 7.95
CA LEU A 64 -15.06 -0.10 9.00
C LEU A 64 -14.77 1.34 9.41
N ILE A 65 -13.49 1.70 9.61
CA ILE A 65 -13.07 3.07 9.97
C ILE A 65 -13.45 4.05 8.85
N PHE A 66 -13.15 3.71 7.59
CA PHE A 66 -13.33 4.59 6.44
C PHE A 66 -14.65 4.36 5.67
N ARG A 67 -15.59 3.53 6.19
CA ARG A 67 -16.83 3.12 5.47
C ARG A 67 -17.59 4.26 4.81
N LYS A 68 -17.77 5.39 5.50
CA LYS A 68 -18.52 6.55 4.97
C LYS A 68 -17.76 7.21 3.82
N TYR A 69 -16.45 7.37 3.98
CA TYR A 69 -15.57 7.88 2.94
C TYR A 69 -15.57 6.98 1.70
N LEU A 70 -15.42 5.67 1.91
CA LEU A 70 -15.42 4.67 0.83
C LEU A 70 -16.74 4.65 0.07
N LEU A 71 -17.88 4.61 0.78
CA LEU A 71 -19.20 4.65 0.15
C LEU A 71 -19.45 5.94 -0.66
N GLN A 72 -18.99 7.09 -0.15
CA GLN A 72 -19.08 8.33 -0.91
C GLN A 72 -18.21 8.29 -2.17
N THR A 73 -16.97 7.82 -2.06
CA THR A 73 -16.06 7.67 -3.21
C THR A 73 -16.62 6.71 -4.25
N LEU A 74 -17.22 5.58 -3.84
CA LEU A 74 -17.86 4.64 -4.74
C LEU A 74 -19.04 5.28 -5.51
N ARG A 75 -19.85 6.08 -4.83
CA ARG A 75 -20.94 6.83 -5.48
C ARG A 75 -20.43 7.86 -6.49
N GLU A 76 -19.34 8.54 -6.18
CA GLU A 76 -18.71 9.53 -7.06
C GLU A 76 -17.99 8.88 -8.25
N ALA A 77 -17.45 7.67 -8.07
CA ALA A 77 -16.65 6.96 -9.07
C ALA A 77 -17.37 6.74 -10.40
N ARG A 78 -18.68 6.47 -10.38
CA ARG A 78 -19.50 6.28 -11.58
C ARG A 78 -19.42 7.44 -12.59
N TYR A 79 -19.16 8.64 -12.09
CA TYR A 79 -19.01 9.84 -12.93
C TYR A 79 -17.57 10.10 -13.35
N ARG A 80 -16.63 9.25 -12.95
CA ARG A 80 -15.19 9.44 -13.11
C ARG A 80 -14.48 8.23 -13.74
N ILE A 81 -15.24 7.24 -14.21
CA ILE A 81 -14.66 6.00 -14.75
C ILE A 81 -13.55 6.28 -15.78
N PRO A 82 -13.71 7.16 -16.79
CA PRO A 82 -12.63 7.43 -17.75
C PRO A 82 -11.37 8.02 -17.09
N ALA A 83 -11.53 8.88 -16.08
CA ALA A 83 -10.39 9.45 -15.35
C ALA A 83 -9.72 8.38 -14.46
N ILE A 84 -10.52 7.54 -13.78
CA ILE A 84 -10.01 6.43 -12.97
C ILE A 84 -9.15 5.51 -13.82
N LEU A 85 -9.67 5.03 -14.94
CA LEU A 85 -8.97 4.09 -15.82
C LEU A 85 -7.78 4.75 -16.54
N GLY A 86 -7.94 5.96 -17.05
CA GLY A 86 -6.87 6.67 -17.76
C GLY A 86 -5.68 6.99 -16.86
N TYR A 87 -5.92 7.51 -15.66
CA TYR A 87 -4.82 7.77 -14.71
C TYR A 87 -4.27 6.50 -14.07
N ALA A 88 -5.07 5.44 -13.94
CA ALA A 88 -4.57 4.13 -13.54
C ALA A 88 -3.59 3.58 -14.58
N LEU A 89 -3.95 3.59 -15.86
CA LEU A 89 -3.05 3.14 -16.93
C LEU A 89 -1.75 3.93 -16.96
N LEU A 90 -1.83 5.28 -16.91
CA LEU A 90 -0.64 6.13 -16.87
C LEU A 90 0.23 5.85 -15.65
N ALA A 91 -0.37 5.59 -14.49
CA ALA A 91 0.35 5.29 -13.27
C ALA A 91 1.00 3.91 -13.28
N VAL A 92 0.36 2.88 -13.85
CA VAL A 92 0.99 1.55 -14.04
C VAL A 92 2.22 1.68 -14.94
N LEU A 93 2.08 2.29 -16.11
CA LEU A 93 3.20 2.51 -17.03
C LEU A 93 4.31 3.35 -16.40
N GLY A 94 3.93 4.39 -15.65
CA GLY A 94 4.86 5.23 -14.89
C GLY A 94 5.59 4.45 -13.80
N THR A 95 4.90 3.56 -13.06
CA THR A 95 5.52 2.70 -12.06
C THR A 95 6.54 1.77 -12.71
N MET A 96 6.15 1.06 -13.76
CA MET A 96 7.06 0.14 -14.47
C MET A 96 8.32 0.86 -14.95
N TYR A 97 8.17 2.02 -15.61
CA TYR A 97 9.29 2.79 -16.12
C TYR A 97 10.21 3.33 -15.00
N LEU A 98 9.62 3.95 -13.97
CA LEU A 98 10.39 4.54 -12.87
C LEU A 98 11.04 3.47 -11.98
N SER A 99 10.36 2.33 -11.76
CA SER A 99 10.94 1.21 -11.03
C SER A 99 12.13 0.63 -11.77
N GLU A 100 12.06 0.47 -13.09
CA GLU A 100 13.20 0.02 -13.90
C GLU A 100 14.41 0.97 -13.77
N LEU A 101 14.19 2.30 -13.81
CA LEU A 101 15.25 3.27 -13.60
C LEU A 101 15.87 3.17 -12.21
N VAL A 102 15.04 3.01 -11.17
CA VAL A 102 15.53 2.89 -9.79
C VAL A 102 16.25 1.56 -9.58
N SER A 103 15.72 0.46 -10.08
CA SER A 103 16.37 -0.87 -9.99
C SER A 103 17.73 -0.88 -10.68
N ASN A 104 17.87 -0.24 -11.84
CA ASN A 104 19.16 -0.06 -12.51
C ASN A 104 20.15 0.75 -11.66
N LEU A 105 19.68 1.82 -10.99
CA LEU A 105 20.51 2.59 -10.06
C LEU A 105 20.90 1.75 -8.84
N VAL A 106 19.97 1.03 -8.24
CA VAL A 106 20.20 0.15 -7.10
C VAL A 106 21.23 -0.92 -7.44
N TRP A 107 21.11 -1.56 -8.61
CA TRP A 107 22.09 -2.54 -9.09
C TRP A 107 23.50 -1.95 -9.28
N GLN A 108 23.61 -0.70 -9.76
CA GLN A 108 24.90 -0.02 -9.88
C GLN A 108 25.52 0.31 -8.52
N LEU A 109 24.70 0.60 -7.50
CA LEU A 109 25.17 0.90 -6.15
C LEU A 109 25.56 -0.37 -5.36
N ASN A 110 24.82 -1.45 -5.55
CA ASN A 110 25.07 -2.75 -4.92
C ASN A 110 24.54 -3.89 -5.80
N PRO A 111 25.38 -4.56 -6.61
CA PRO A 111 24.96 -5.67 -7.47
C PRO A 111 24.45 -6.90 -6.72
N ASP A 112 24.81 -7.05 -5.45
CA ASP A 112 24.38 -8.18 -4.60
C ASP A 112 23.04 -7.93 -3.92
N TYR A 113 22.48 -6.72 -4.05
CA TYR A 113 21.21 -6.35 -3.43
C TYR A 113 20.04 -7.13 -4.03
N TYR A 114 19.13 -7.54 -3.17
CA TYR A 114 17.81 -8.07 -3.51
C TYR A 114 16.76 -7.54 -2.52
N ASN A 115 15.52 -7.41 -2.97
CA ASN A 115 14.42 -6.97 -2.10
C ASN A 115 13.92 -8.16 -1.26
N VAL A 116 14.18 -8.11 0.05
CA VAL A 116 13.83 -9.20 0.98
C VAL A 116 12.32 -9.43 1.07
N ASN A 117 11.52 -8.36 0.94
CA ASN A 117 10.06 -8.50 0.93
C ASN A 117 9.58 -9.28 -0.28
N ASP A 118 10.14 -9.02 -1.46
CA ASP A 118 9.75 -9.72 -2.70
C ASP A 118 10.15 -11.19 -2.62
N VAL A 119 11.35 -11.49 -2.12
CA VAL A 119 11.78 -12.88 -1.85
C VAL A 119 10.81 -13.58 -0.88
N GLY A 120 10.37 -12.89 0.18
CA GLY A 120 9.38 -13.44 1.11
C GLY A 120 8.05 -13.76 0.43
N ILE A 121 7.55 -12.89 -0.46
CA ILE A 121 6.34 -13.13 -1.24
C ILE A 121 6.53 -14.32 -2.19
N ASP A 122 7.67 -14.41 -2.88
CA ASP A 122 7.97 -15.50 -3.80
C ASP A 122 7.98 -16.86 -3.09
N LEU A 123 8.58 -16.95 -1.90
CA LEU A 123 8.54 -18.16 -1.09
C LEU A 123 7.12 -18.55 -0.70
N MET A 124 6.30 -17.60 -0.24
CA MET A 124 4.89 -17.86 0.07
C MET A 124 4.08 -18.28 -1.17
N LEU A 125 4.40 -17.76 -2.37
CA LEU A 125 3.75 -18.17 -3.62
C LEU A 125 4.01 -19.63 -3.97
N LEU A 126 5.17 -20.20 -3.60
CA LEU A 126 5.47 -21.62 -3.77
C LEU A 126 4.63 -22.48 -2.83
N GLU A 127 4.28 -22.00 -1.64
CA GLU A 127 3.49 -22.73 -0.65
C GLU A 127 1.99 -22.66 -0.96
N ASN A 128 1.43 -21.46 -1.17
CA ASN A 128 0.00 -21.28 -1.41
C ASN A 128 -0.32 -20.08 -2.31
N ARG A 129 -0.12 -20.28 -3.61
CA ARG A 129 -0.33 -19.21 -4.63
C ARG A 129 -1.70 -18.53 -4.55
N PRO A 130 -2.87 -19.24 -4.44
CA PRO A 130 -4.17 -18.57 -4.37
C PRO A 130 -4.33 -17.63 -3.17
N MET A 131 -3.85 -18.03 -1.99
CA MET A 131 -3.93 -17.21 -0.78
C MET A 131 -3.01 -15.98 -0.88
N VAL A 132 -1.81 -16.13 -1.41
CA VAL A 132 -0.89 -15.02 -1.61
C VAL A 132 -1.46 -14.01 -2.62
N ILE A 133 -2.04 -14.48 -3.72
CA ILE A 133 -2.74 -13.60 -4.67
C ILE A 133 -3.87 -12.82 -3.98
N LEU A 134 -4.71 -13.49 -3.19
CA LEU A 134 -5.76 -12.82 -2.42
C LEU A 134 -5.19 -11.72 -1.51
N MET A 135 -4.15 -12.03 -0.76
CA MET A 135 -3.53 -11.09 0.17
C MET A 135 -2.86 -9.91 -0.55
N THR A 136 -2.03 -10.18 -1.54
CA THR A 136 -1.21 -9.14 -2.19
C THR A 136 -1.96 -8.32 -3.24
N VAL A 137 -2.88 -8.94 -4.00
CA VAL A 137 -3.57 -8.27 -5.11
C VAL A 137 -4.88 -7.62 -4.67
N ILE A 138 -5.53 -8.14 -3.64
CA ILE A 138 -6.86 -7.65 -3.23
C ILE A 138 -6.81 -6.98 -1.85
N LEU A 139 -6.36 -7.69 -0.81
CA LEU A 139 -6.50 -7.20 0.57
C LEU A 139 -5.49 -6.08 0.90
N ALA A 140 -4.23 -6.23 0.52
CA ALA A 140 -3.20 -5.23 0.75
C ALA A 140 -3.51 -3.89 0.04
N PRO A 141 -3.83 -3.85 -1.28
CA PRO A 141 -4.18 -2.60 -1.95
C PRO A 141 -5.35 -1.85 -1.31
N ILE A 142 -6.39 -2.54 -0.85
CA ILE A 142 -7.52 -1.89 -0.17
C ILE A 142 -7.05 -1.26 1.15
N THR A 143 -6.32 -2.01 1.96
CA THR A 143 -5.82 -1.56 3.26
C THR A 143 -4.88 -0.37 3.10
N GLU A 144 -3.87 -0.52 2.26
CA GLU A 144 -2.79 0.45 2.13
C GLU A 144 -3.26 1.73 1.46
N GLU A 145 -4.08 1.65 0.41
CA GLU A 145 -4.57 2.86 -0.23
C GLU A 145 -5.52 3.66 0.68
N LEU A 146 -6.34 2.99 1.50
CA LEU A 146 -7.16 3.70 2.49
C LEU A 146 -6.30 4.39 3.56
N LEU A 147 -5.20 3.80 3.99
CA LEU A 147 -4.29 4.39 4.98
C LEU A 147 -3.38 5.47 4.37
N PHE A 148 -2.74 5.21 3.23
CA PHE A 148 -1.75 6.15 2.69
C PHE A 148 -2.37 7.24 1.83
N ARG A 149 -3.36 6.93 0.97
CA ARG A 149 -3.99 7.92 0.08
C ARG A 149 -5.27 8.47 0.69
N GLY A 150 -6.11 7.62 1.27
CA GLY A 150 -7.33 8.05 1.94
C GLY A 150 -7.07 8.86 3.21
N LEU A 151 -6.21 8.37 4.09
CA LEU A 151 -5.91 9.03 5.36
C LEU A 151 -4.79 10.07 5.21
N ILE A 152 -3.53 9.64 4.95
CA ILE A 152 -2.36 10.53 5.03
C ILE A 152 -2.39 11.58 3.92
N PHE A 153 -2.38 11.14 2.66
CA PHE A 153 -2.32 12.05 1.51
C PHE A 153 -3.50 13.03 1.51
N ARG A 154 -4.73 12.51 1.66
CA ARG A 154 -5.94 13.34 1.61
C ARG A 154 -6.03 14.35 2.74
N SER A 155 -5.56 14.01 3.94
CA SER A 155 -5.57 14.93 5.09
C SER A 155 -4.59 16.10 4.93
N LEU A 156 -3.46 15.87 4.25
CA LEU A 156 -2.42 16.87 4.03
C LEU A 156 -2.63 17.70 2.76
N PHE A 157 -3.36 17.16 1.79
CA PHE A 157 -3.48 17.73 0.45
C PHE A 157 -4.05 19.15 0.40
N ASP A 158 -5.06 19.43 1.22
CA ASP A 158 -5.69 20.76 1.28
C ASP A 158 -4.74 21.82 1.89
N ARG A 159 -3.76 21.38 2.70
CA ARG A 159 -2.74 22.25 3.31
C ARG A 159 -1.55 22.49 2.36
N SER A 160 -1.01 21.43 1.79
CA SER A 160 0.10 21.47 0.85
C SER A 160 0.16 20.20 0.02
N LYS A 161 0.12 20.34 -1.31
CA LYS A 161 0.27 19.22 -2.23
C LYS A 161 1.63 18.56 -2.10
N VAL A 162 2.71 19.35 -1.99
CA VAL A 162 4.07 18.83 -1.84
C VAL A 162 4.19 18.01 -0.57
N LEU A 163 3.69 18.54 0.56
CA LEU A 163 3.70 17.81 1.83
C LEU A 163 2.91 16.50 1.74
N ALA A 164 1.74 16.49 1.08
CA ALA A 164 0.95 15.28 0.89
C ALA A 164 1.72 14.21 0.11
N TYR A 165 2.37 14.58 -0.99
CA TYR A 165 3.22 13.65 -1.76
C TYR A 165 4.38 13.13 -0.91
N VAL A 166 5.21 14.01 -0.37
CA VAL A 166 6.42 13.62 0.36
C VAL A 166 6.08 12.71 1.55
N VAL A 167 5.14 13.13 2.42
CA VAL A 167 4.80 12.35 3.62
C VAL A 167 4.15 11.01 3.27
N SER A 168 3.21 10.99 2.30
CA SER A 168 2.56 9.74 1.89
C SER A 168 3.54 8.76 1.25
N MET A 169 4.46 9.25 0.41
CA MET A 169 5.50 8.42 -0.23
C MET A 169 6.48 7.88 0.80
N CYS A 170 7.05 8.76 1.64
CA CYS A 170 8.03 8.33 2.64
C CYS A 170 7.44 7.32 3.64
N LEU A 171 6.22 7.56 4.13
CA LEU A 171 5.57 6.62 5.04
C LEU A 171 5.21 5.30 4.37
N PHE A 172 4.74 5.34 3.11
CA PHE A 172 4.47 4.12 2.34
C PHE A 172 5.73 3.28 2.13
N SER A 173 6.84 3.90 1.70
CA SER A 173 8.11 3.19 1.54
C SER A 173 8.64 2.68 2.88
N PHE A 174 8.54 3.49 3.94
CA PHE A 174 9.07 3.15 5.25
C PHE A 174 8.38 1.92 5.88
N ILE A 175 7.06 1.77 5.76
CA ILE A 175 6.37 0.63 6.40
C ILE A 175 6.83 -0.73 5.85
N HIS A 176 7.26 -0.79 4.58
CA HIS A 176 7.78 -2.02 3.98
C HIS A 176 9.15 -2.44 4.53
N LEU A 177 9.81 -1.53 5.27
CA LEU A 177 11.14 -1.77 5.84
C LEU A 177 11.10 -2.13 7.32
N THR A 178 10.01 -1.81 8.02
CA THR A 178 9.95 -1.86 9.49
C THR A 178 10.23 -3.25 10.05
N ASN A 179 9.84 -4.31 9.35
CA ASN A 179 10.10 -5.69 9.75
C ASN A 179 11.57 -6.10 9.60
N TYR A 180 12.36 -5.32 8.89
CA TYR A 180 13.77 -5.61 8.60
C TYR A 180 14.73 -4.71 9.38
N ILE A 181 14.22 -3.71 10.12
CA ILE A 181 15.03 -2.85 11.00
C ILE A 181 15.62 -3.70 12.14
N GLY A 182 16.95 -3.64 12.25
CA GLY A 182 17.71 -4.45 13.20
C GLY A 182 18.20 -5.79 12.64
N TYR A 183 17.72 -6.21 11.46
CA TYR A 183 18.20 -7.41 10.76
C TYR A 183 19.06 -7.08 9.53
N LEU A 184 18.73 -6.01 8.83
CA LEU A 184 19.48 -5.53 7.66
C LEU A 184 20.30 -4.30 8.01
N ASP A 185 21.43 -4.10 7.31
CA ASP A 185 22.23 -2.89 7.45
C ASP A 185 21.52 -1.66 6.82
N ILE A 186 22.05 -0.46 7.16
CA ILE A 186 21.44 0.80 6.73
C ILE A 186 21.50 1.02 5.21
N GLN A 187 22.52 0.48 4.53
CA GLN A 187 22.63 0.57 3.08
C GLN A 187 21.52 -0.24 2.42
N TRP A 188 21.31 -1.48 2.88
CA TRP A 188 20.25 -2.36 2.38
C TRP A 188 18.86 -1.76 2.57
N LEU A 189 18.59 -1.24 3.77
CA LEU A 189 17.33 -0.54 4.07
C LEU A 189 17.16 0.71 3.20
N GLY A 190 18.24 1.45 2.94
CA GLY A 190 18.22 2.63 2.07
C GLY A 190 17.90 2.28 0.61
N LEU A 191 18.46 1.19 0.08
CA LEU A 191 18.18 0.71 -1.28
C LEU A 191 16.73 0.23 -1.40
N ALA A 192 16.25 -0.55 -0.43
CA ALA A 192 14.86 -0.97 -0.37
C ALA A 192 13.90 0.23 -0.30
N PHE A 193 14.20 1.26 0.50
CA PHE A 193 13.42 2.49 0.55
C PHE A 193 13.29 3.15 -0.83
N LEU A 194 14.39 3.23 -1.57
CA LEU A 194 14.40 3.81 -2.92
C LEU A 194 13.52 3.03 -3.89
N GLU A 195 13.50 1.70 -3.82
CA GLU A 195 12.70 0.85 -4.71
C GLU A 195 11.17 1.04 -4.54
N TYR A 196 10.72 1.38 -3.33
CA TYR A 196 9.29 1.65 -3.11
C TYR A 196 8.82 3.04 -3.55
N LEU A 197 9.74 4.02 -3.73
CA LEU A 197 9.38 5.40 -4.09
C LEU A 197 8.63 5.53 -5.42
N PRO A 198 9.02 4.84 -6.52
CA PRO A 198 8.29 4.88 -7.79
C PRO A 198 6.82 4.53 -7.66
N ALA A 199 6.52 3.38 -7.06
CA ALA A 199 5.16 2.94 -6.83
C ALA A 199 4.42 3.93 -5.91
N ALA A 200 5.03 4.35 -4.80
CA ALA A 200 4.46 5.32 -3.88
C ALA A 200 4.09 6.65 -4.56
N TYR A 201 4.93 7.15 -5.47
CA TYR A 201 4.66 8.34 -6.26
C TYR A 201 3.49 8.13 -7.24
N CYS A 202 3.54 7.07 -8.03
CA CYS A 202 2.55 6.79 -9.07
C CYS A 202 1.15 6.53 -8.49
N LEU A 203 1.06 5.87 -7.34
CA LEU A 203 -0.19 5.67 -6.61
C LEU A 203 -0.77 7.02 -6.11
N ALA A 204 0.07 7.89 -5.55
CA ALA A 204 -0.34 9.24 -5.15
C ALA A 204 -0.77 10.10 -6.36
N PHE A 205 -0.06 9.98 -7.49
CA PHE A 205 -0.39 10.63 -8.76
C PHE A 205 -1.75 10.16 -9.30
N ALA A 206 -2.02 8.86 -9.30
CA ALA A 206 -3.29 8.29 -9.74
C ALA A 206 -4.45 8.81 -8.89
N TYR A 207 -4.29 8.83 -7.56
CA TYR A 207 -5.29 9.38 -6.65
C TYR A 207 -5.53 10.87 -6.88
N HIS A 208 -4.47 11.67 -6.93
CA HIS A 208 -4.54 13.12 -7.11
C HIS A 208 -5.30 13.50 -8.38
N ASN A 209 -4.98 12.86 -9.50
CA ASN A 209 -5.49 13.28 -10.80
C ASN A 209 -6.85 12.66 -11.16
N SER A 210 -7.14 11.43 -10.73
CA SER A 210 -8.46 10.81 -10.90
C SER A 210 -9.50 11.38 -9.92
N GLY A 211 -9.05 11.83 -8.74
CA GLY A 211 -9.92 12.25 -7.64
C GLY A 211 -10.68 11.09 -7.00
N SER A 212 -10.25 9.85 -7.18
CA SER A 212 -10.89 8.64 -6.63
C SER A 212 -9.88 7.68 -6.06
N ILE A 213 -10.16 7.16 -4.86
CA ILE A 213 -9.32 6.12 -4.21
C ILE A 213 -9.28 4.80 -5.01
N LEU A 214 -10.28 4.58 -5.87
CA LEU A 214 -10.33 3.37 -6.70
C LEU A 214 -9.21 3.35 -7.75
N SER A 215 -8.74 4.51 -8.21
CA SER A 215 -7.65 4.56 -9.19
C SER A 215 -6.34 4.00 -8.63
N PRO A 216 -5.82 4.48 -7.49
CA PRO A 216 -4.61 3.88 -6.91
C PRO A 216 -4.83 2.44 -6.42
N MET A 217 -6.02 2.05 -5.93
CA MET A 217 -6.31 0.65 -5.62
C MET A 217 -6.17 -0.25 -6.85
N LEU A 218 -6.67 0.19 -8.00
CA LEU A 218 -6.52 -0.53 -9.26
C LEU A 218 -5.05 -0.59 -9.71
N VAL A 219 -4.32 0.54 -9.65
CA VAL A 219 -2.88 0.58 -9.97
C VAL A 219 -2.10 -0.39 -9.11
N HIS A 220 -2.32 -0.36 -7.79
CA HIS A 220 -1.62 -1.18 -6.83
C HIS A 220 -1.88 -2.67 -7.08
N ALA A 221 -3.15 -3.05 -7.28
CA ALA A 221 -3.50 -4.42 -7.64
C ALA A 221 -2.82 -4.88 -8.94
N LEU A 222 -2.83 -4.05 -10.00
CA LEU A 222 -2.20 -4.38 -11.28
C LEU A 222 -0.67 -4.48 -11.15
N VAL A 223 -0.03 -3.57 -10.44
CA VAL A 223 1.43 -3.62 -10.21
C VAL A 223 1.80 -4.89 -9.44
N ASN A 224 1.06 -5.22 -8.38
CA ASN A 224 1.31 -6.46 -7.64
C ASN A 224 1.06 -7.71 -8.50
N MET A 225 0.02 -7.72 -9.36
CA MET A 225 -0.20 -8.83 -10.32
C MET A 225 0.99 -9.01 -11.27
N ILE A 226 1.55 -7.91 -11.79
CA ILE A 226 2.73 -7.94 -12.65
C ILE A 226 3.95 -8.46 -11.87
N SER A 227 4.18 -7.94 -10.66
CA SER A 227 5.32 -8.31 -9.81
C SER A 227 5.34 -9.80 -9.47
N ILE A 228 4.19 -10.41 -9.19
CA ILE A 228 4.08 -11.86 -8.87
C ILE A 228 3.91 -12.76 -10.12
N GLY A 229 4.14 -12.25 -11.32
CA GLY A 229 4.14 -13.03 -12.56
C GLY A 229 2.77 -13.60 -12.95
N LEU A 230 1.69 -12.81 -12.81
CA LEU A 230 0.35 -13.19 -13.28
C LEU A 230 0.06 -12.73 -14.72
N PHE A 231 0.95 -11.93 -15.32
CA PHE A 231 0.91 -11.49 -16.72
C PHE A 231 2.24 -11.78 -17.42
#